data_b60075aaf408a2dcb8bd34b3514e7957
#
_entry.id   b60075aaf408a2dcb8bd34b3514e7957
#
_cell.length_a   1.000
_cell.length_b   1.000
_cell.length_c   1.000
_cell.angle_alpha   90.00
_cell.angle_beta   90.00
_cell.angle_gamma   90.00
#
_symmetry.space_group_name_H-M   'P 1'
#
loop_
_entity.id
_entity.type
_entity.pdbx_description
1 polymer ?
#
loop_
_entity_poly.entity_id
_entity_poly.type
_entity_poly.pdbx_seq_one_letter_code
_entity_poly.pdbx_strand_id
1 'polypeptide(L)'
;VNFWRSSSQHPGWPLPVGPLRVAAGMVRLRPVRLRDGAQWSRIRVADRAHLEPWEPATGMDWDVRHAVTAWPTVYSGLRAEARKGRMLPYVIELDGQFCGQLTIGNVTHGALRSAWIGYWVASSVTGGGVATAALALGVDHCFGPVSLHRVEATVRPENAASRAVLAKVGFREEGLLRRYLDVDGAWRDHLLVAITVEEIDGSAVSTLVRRGRAAWA
;
A
#
# COMPACT_ATOMS: atom_id res chain seq x y z
N VAL A 1 -1.13 22.39 34.10
CA VAL A 1 -0.50 21.22 33.43
C VAL A 1 -1.64 20.43 32.84
N ASN A 2 -2.00 20.71 31.57
CA ASN A 2 -3.03 19.95 30.82
C ASN A 2 -2.36 18.81 30.07
N PHE A 3 -2.14 17.69 30.73
CA PHE A 3 -1.90 16.39 30.11
C PHE A 3 -3.26 15.73 29.89
N TRP A 4 -3.55 15.27 28.69
CA TRP A 4 -4.68 14.51 28.17
C TRP A 4 -5.53 15.27 27.13
N ARG A 5 -4.92 15.62 26.00
CA ARG A 5 -5.59 15.51 24.73
C ARG A 5 -4.92 14.38 23.95
N SER A 6 -5.38 13.17 24.16
CA SER A 6 -5.13 12.06 23.25
C SER A 6 -5.96 12.32 21.98
N SER A 7 -5.45 13.13 21.06
CA SER A 7 -5.92 13.06 19.69
C SER A 7 -5.37 11.75 19.14
N SER A 8 -6.16 10.71 19.18
CA SER A 8 -5.87 9.37 18.68
C SER A 8 -5.80 9.31 17.14
N GLN A 9 -5.52 10.43 16.47
CA GLN A 9 -5.31 10.47 15.03
C GLN A 9 -3.81 10.53 14.77
N HIS A 10 -3.34 9.54 14.00
CA HIS A 10 -1.98 9.50 13.50
C HIS A 10 -1.68 10.81 12.73
N PRO A 11 -0.48 11.46 12.87
CA PRO A 11 -0.18 12.72 12.19
C PRO A 11 -0.39 12.71 10.68
N GLY A 12 -0.17 11.55 10.04
CA GLY A 12 -0.36 11.37 8.61
C GLY A 12 -1.76 10.92 8.18
N TRP A 13 -2.75 10.83 9.08
CA TRP A 13 -4.08 10.32 8.78
C TRP A 13 -5.18 11.28 9.25
N PRO A 14 -6.24 11.55 8.46
CA PRO A 14 -6.62 10.95 7.14
C PRO A 14 -6.26 11.83 5.92
N LEU A 15 -5.05 12.25 5.76
CA LEU A 15 -4.62 13.16 4.69
C LEU A 15 -4.54 12.43 3.33
N PRO A 16 -5.03 13.04 2.23
CA PRO A 16 -4.72 12.57 0.88
C PRO A 16 -3.25 12.87 0.52
N VAL A 17 -2.66 12.04 -0.35
CA VAL A 17 -1.26 12.16 -0.77
C VAL A 17 -1.18 12.23 -2.31
N GLY A 18 -0.36 13.09 -2.83
CA GLY A 18 -0.27 13.38 -4.25
C GLY A 18 -1.13 14.58 -4.67
N PRO A 19 -1.46 14.78 -5.96
CA PRO A 19 -1.30 13.83 -7.06
C PRO A 19 0.11 13.77 -7.67
N LEU A 20 0.35 12.71 -8.45
CA LEU A 20 1.56 12.52 -9.24
C LEU A 20 1.18 12.02 -10.64
N ARG A 21 1.73 12.63 -11.68
CA ARG A 21 1.49 12.25 -13.08
C ARG A 21 2.42 11.11 -13.49
N VAL A 22 1.85 10.07 -14.08
CA VAL A 22 2.55 8.96 -14.73
C VAL A 22 2.02 8.74 -16.16
N ALA A 23 2.56 7.77 -16.88
CA ALA A 23 2.12 7.49 -18.25
C ALA A 23 0.61 7.18 -18.34
N ALA A 24 0.06 6.49 -17.36
CA ALA A 24 -1.37 6.12 -17.31
C ALA A 24 -2.30 7.30 -16.96
N GLY A 25 -1.83 8.38 -16.33
CA GLY A 25 -2.64 9.50 -15.86
C GLY A 25 -2.20 10.05 -14.51
N MET A 26 -3.13 10.62 -13.76
CA MET A 26 -2.90 11.24 -12.46
C MET A 26 -3.17 10.27 -11.31
N VAL A 27 -2.14 9.91 -10.57
CA VAL A 27 -2.22 8.99 -9.42
C VAL A 27 -2.30 9.78 -8.12
N ARG A 28 -3.25 9.42 -7.26
CA ARG A 28 -3.40 9.97 -5.90
C ARG A 28 -3.75 8.87 -4.91
N LEU A 29 -3.29 9.03 -3.67
CA LEU A 29 -3.75 8.24 -2.53
C LEU A 29 -4.79 9.04 -1.75
N ARG A 30 -5.90 8.42 -1.40
CA ARG A 30 -6.86 8.98 -0.45
C ARG A 30 -7.33 7.95 0.56
N PRO A 31 -7.77 8.38 1.75
CA PRO A 31 -8.38 7.48 2.72
C PRO A 31 -9.54 6.68 2.14
N VAL A 32 -9.66 5.41 2.57
CA VAL A 32 -10.81 4.55 2.21
C VAL A 32 -12.13 5.14 2.70
N ARG A 33 -13.22 4.91 1.95
CA ARG A 33 -14.58 5.37 2.25
C ARG A 33 -15.56 4.21 2.15
N LEU A 34 -16.65 4.28 2.90
CA LEU A 34 -17.70 3.25 2.86
C LEU A 34 -18.26 3.07 1.43
N ARG A 35 -18.41 4.15 0.68
CA ARG A 35 -18.91 4.14 -0.71
C ARG A 35 -17.99 3.48 -1.73
N ASP A 36 -16.77 3.12 -1.37
CA ASP A 36 -15.82 2.46 -2.27
C ASP A 36 -16.17 0.99 -2.54
N GLY A 37 -17.08 0.42 -1.75
CA GLY A 37 -17.38 -1.01 -1.75
C GLY A 37 -17.78 -1.58 -3.10
N ALA A 38 -18.60 -0.88 -3.86
CA ALA A 38 -19.03 -1.35 -5.18
C ALA A 38 -17.86 -1.46 -6.17
N GLN A 39 -16.96 -0.47 -6.20
CA GLN A 39 -15.78 -0.48 -7.06
C GLN A 39 -14.74 -1.49 -6.58
N TRP A 40 -14.51 -1.55 -5.28
CA TRP A 40 -13.64 -2.53 -4.66
C TRP A 40 -14.06 -3.96 -5.00
N SER A 41 -15.32 -4.32 -4.76
CA SER A 41 -15.85 -5.64 -5.04
C SER A 41 -15.76 -5.99 -6.51
N ARG A 42 -16.20 -5.09 -7.39
CA ARG A 42 -16.18 -5.30 -8.85
C ARG A 42 -14.77 -5.64 -9.34
N ILE A 43 -13.76 -4.88 -8.92
CA ILE A 43 -12.38 -5.11 -9.37
C ILE A 43 -11.84 -6.40 -8.78
N ARG A 44 -12.03 -6.64 -7.47
CA ARG A 44 -11.52 -7.83 -6.80
C ARG A 44 -12.08 -9.12 -7.41
N VAL A 45 -13.38 -9.15 -7.70
CA VAL A 45 -14.03 -10.32 -8.32
C VAL A 45 -13.57 -10.49 -9.78
N ALA A 46 -13.57 -9.41 -10.56
CA ALA A 46 -13.16 -9.48 -11.97
C ALA A 46 -11.68 -9.86 -12.16
N ASP A 47 -10.82 -9.37 -11.27
CA ASP A 47 -9.37 -9.57 -11.36
C ASP A 47 -8.86 -10.73 -10.48
N ARG A 48 -9.72 -11.70 -10.13
CA ARG A 48 -9.36 -12.85 -9.30
C ARG A 48 -8.05 -13.50 -9.74
N ALA A 49 -7.95 -13.88 -11.00
CA ALA A 49 -6.77 -14.56 -11.54
C ALA A 49 -5.48 -13.71 -11.45
N HIS A 50 -5.61 -12.38 -11.44
CA HIS A 50 -4.49 -11.45 -11.29
C HIS A 50 -4.07 -11.25 -9.83
N LEU A 51 -5.00 -11.29 -8.88
CA LEU A 51 -4.78 -10.88 -7.48
C LEU A 51 -4.62 -12.08 -6.53
N GLU A 52 -5.46 -13.11 -6.66
CA GLU A 52 -5.52 -14.24 -5.72
C GLU A 52 -4.18 -14.97 -5.53
N PRO A 53 -3.33 -15.18 -6.58
CA PRO A 53 -2.05 -15.84 -6.41
C PRO A 53 -1.06 -15.15 -5.46
N TRP A 54 -1.33 -13.90 -5.11
CA TRP A 54 -0.44 -13.06 -4.30
C TRP A 54 -1.02 -12.71 -2.93
N GLU A 55 -2.27 -13.09 -2.66
CA GLU A 55 -2.93 -12.75 -1.41
C GLU A 55 -2.87 -13.85 -0.37
N PRO A 56 -2.72 -13.47 0.92
CA PRO A 56 -2.83 -14.42 2.02
C PRO A 56 -4.17 -15.16 2.01
N ALA A 57 -4.12 -16.47 2.23
CA ALA A 57 -5.31 -17.29 2.39
C ALA A 57 -6.09 -16.88 3.65
N THR A 58 -7.41 -16.91 3.56
CA THR A 58 -8.29 -16.56 4.69
C THR A 58 -9.24 -17.71 5.08
N GLY A 59 -9.16 -18.85 4.38
CA GLY A 59 -10.13 -19.94 4.54
C GLY A 59 -11.52 -19.65 3.96
N MET A 60 -11.74 -18.45 3.39
CA MET A 60 -12.99 -18.06 2.74
C MET A 60 -12.81 -18.08 1.22
N ASP A 61 -13.88 -18.47 0.51
CA ASP A 61 -13.92 -18.35 -0.95
C ASP A 61 -13.69 -16.89 -1.38
N TRP A 62 -13.02 -16.73 -2.54
CA TRP A 62 -12.63 -15.41 -3.07
C TRP A 62 -13.83 -14.51 -3.31
N ASP A 63 -14.87 -15.03 -3.94
CA ASP A 63 -16.04 -14.22 -4.33
C ASP A 63 -16.87 -13.85 -3.09
N VAL A 64 -16.92 -14.73 -2.09
CA VAL A 64 -17.59 -14.47 -0.80
C VAL A 64 -16.87 -13.38 -0.03
N ARG A 65 -15.55 -13.48 0.12
CA ARG A 65 -14.78 -12.47 0.89
C ARG A 65 -14.69 -11.12 0.19
N HIS A 66 -14.89 -11.08 -1.13
CA HIS A 66 -14.86 -9.85 -1.93
C HIS A 66 -16.24 -9.41 -2.44
N ALA A 67 -17.32 -10.05 -1.99
CA ALA A 67 -18.67 -9.57 -2.25
C ALA A 67 -18.84 -8.12 -1.73
N VAL A 68 -19.68 -7.34 -2.40
CA VAL A 68 -19.96 -5.96 -1.97
C VAL A 68 -20.49 -5.89 -0.54
N THR A 69 -21.20 -6.93 -0.09
CA THR A 69 -21.73 -7.08 1.27
C THR A 69 -20.65 -7.29 2.33
N ALA A 70 -19.44 -7.73 1.95
CA ALA A 70 -18.30 -7.87 2.87
C ALA A 70 -17.62 -6.52 3.16
N TRP A 71 -17.75 -5.55 2.26
CA TRP A 71 -17.05 -4.27 2.37
C TRP A 71 -17.31 -3.49 3.66
N PRO A 72 -18.53 -3.37 4.20
CA PRO A 72 -18.76 -2.65 5.46
C PRO A 72 -17.91 -3.20 6.61
N THR A 73 -17.75 -4.51 6.70
CA THR A 73 -16.91 -5.16 7.73
C THR A 73 -15.43 -4.87 7.50
N VAL A 74 -14.94 -5.02 6.26
CA VAL A 74 -13.57 -4.69 5.87
C VAL A 74 -13.26 -3.22 6.17
N TYR A 75 -14.12 -2.31 5.73
CA TYR A 75 -13.99 -0.88 5.97
C TYR A 75 -13.97 -0.52 7.47
N SER A 76 -14.85 -1.14 8.25
CA SER A 76 -14.91 -0.93 9.70
C SER A 76 -13.61 -1.37 10.38
N GLY A 77 -13.07 -2.53 10.01
CA GLY A 77 -11.80 -3.03 10.51
C GLY A 77 -10.63 -2.10 10.16
N LEU A 78 -10.52 -1.69 8.88
CA LEU A 78 -9.49 -0.76 8.42
C LEU A 78 -9.56 0.57 9.19
N ARG A 79 -10.75 1.12 9.39
CA ARG A 79 -10.94 2.35 10.18
C ARG A 79 -10.62 2.20 11.65
N ALA A 80 -10.94 1.05 12.23
CA ALA A 80 -10.63 0.79 13.63
C ALA A 80 -9.11 0.80 13.88
N GLU A 81 -8.33 0.14 13.01
CA GLU A 81 -6.88 0.15 13.10
C GLU A 81 -6.26 1.54 12.79
N ALA A 82 -6.85 2.27 11.84
CA ALA A 82 -6.42 3.64 11.56
C ALA A 82 -6.64 4.57 12.75
N ARG A 83 -7.78 4.46 13.46
CA ARG A 83 -8.04 5.23 14.68
C ARG A 83 -7.06 4.91 15.82
N LYS A 84 -6.57 3.69 15.87
CA LYS A 84 -5.53 3.28 16.84
C LYS A 84 -4.12 3.75 16.45
N GLY A 85 -3.99 4.39 15.27
CA GLY A 85 -2.69 4.83 14.75
C GLY A 85 -1.79 3.70 14.26
N ARG A 86 -2.33 2.50 14.05
CA ARG A 86 -1.56 1.32 13.64
C ARG A 86 -1.58 1.03 12.15
N MET A 87 -2.48 1.70 11.42
CA MET A 87 -2.67 1.46 9.99
C MET A 87 -3.10 2.74 9.27
N LEU A 88 -2.66 2.91 8.03
CA LEU A 88 -3.08 3.98 7.13
C LEU A 88 -3.60 3.35 5.83
N PRO A 89 -4.91 3.05 5.75
CA PRO A 89 -5.50 2.39 4.58
C PRO A 89 -5.89 3.40 3.51
N TYR A 90 -5.25 3.33 2.35
CA TYR A 90 -5.50 4.20 1.21
C TYR A 90 -6.15 3.48 0.04
N VAL A 91 -6.98 4.21 -0.69
CA VAL A 91 -7.37 3.92 -2.06
C VAL A 91 -6.34 4.53 -2.99
N ILE A 92 -5.95 3.79 -4.02
CA ILE A 92 -5.22 4.31 -5.17
C ILE A 92 -6.25 4.78 -6.20
N GLU A 93 -6.20 6.06 -6.55
CA GLU A 93 -6.99 6.64 -7.63
C GLU A 93 -6.12 6.92 -8.85
N LEU A 94 -6.64 6.60 -10.02
CA LEU A 94 -6.14 7.05 -11.33
C LEU A 94 -7.20 7.95 -11.95
N ASP A 95 -6.87 9.22 -12.23
CA ASP A 95 -7.80 10.23 -12.76
C ASP A 95 -9.12 10.31 -11.97
N GLY A 96 -9.03 10.19 -10.64
CA GLY A 96 -10.17 10.22 -9.72
C GLY A 96 -10.97 8.92 -9.60
N GLN A 97 -10.62 7.87 -10.36
CA GLN A 97 -11.28 6.57 -10.31
C GLN A 97 -10.53 5.61 -9.38
N PHE A 98 -11.26 4.84 -8.59
CA PHE A 98 -10.70 3.77 -7.76
C PHE A 98 -10.06 2.70 -8.66
N CYS A 99 -8.77 2.43 -8.48
CA CYS A 99 -8.07 1.41 -9.25
C CYS A 99 -7.22 0.46 -8.41
N GLY A 100 -7.22 0.61 -7.08
CA GLY A 100 -6.43 -0.25 -6.19
C GLY A 100 -6.43 0.25 -4.75
N GLN A 101 -5.64 -0.41 -3.92
CA GLN A 101 -5.43 -0.02 -2.53
C GLN A 101 -3.94 -0.07 -2.17
N LEU A 102 -3.55 0.79 -1.24
CA LEU A 102 -2.26 0.78 -0.58
C LEU A 102 -2.51 0.86 0.92
N THR A 103 -1.88 -0.03 1.67
CA THR A 103 -2.00 -0.07 3.12
C THR A 103 -0.61 0.05 3.74
N ILE A 104 -0.47 0.99 4.65
CA ILE A 104 0.67 1.08 5.55
C ILE A 104 0.20 0.50 6.88
N GLY A 105 0.83 -0.56 7.36
CA GLY A 105 0.38 -1.28 8.56
C GLY A 105 1.50 -1.53 9.55
N ASN A 106 1.13 -1.99 10.75
CA ASN A 106 2.05 -2.16 11.88
C ASN A 106 2.89 -0.89 12.15
N VAL A 107 2.24 0.28 12.04
CA VAL A 107 2.92 1.54 12.34
C VAL A 107 3.40 1.51 13.78
N THR A 108 4.71 1.55 13.96
CA THR A 108 5.39 1.48 15.25
C THR A 108 6.28 2.71 15.41
N HIS A 109 6.10 3.42 16.52
CA HIS A 109 6.92 4.58 16.89
C HIS A 109 8.01 4.19 17.91
N GLY A 110 8.61 5.17 18.54
CA GLY A 110 9.70 4.97 19.50
C GLY A 110 11.04 4.66 18.81
N ALA A 111 11.76 3.68 19.28
CA ALA A 111 13.08 3.34 18.74
C ALA A 111 13.02 2.67 17.37
N LEU A 112 11.93 1.94 17.04
CA LEU A 112 11.81 1.23 15.78
C LEU A 112 11.42 2.13 14.61
N ARG A 113 10.42 3.00 14.77
CA ARG A 113 9.90 3.92 13.74
C ARG A 113 9.73 3.25 12.37
N SER A 114 8.96 2.17 12.33
CA SER A 114 8.81 1.32 11.15
C SER A 114 7.35 1.01 10.83
N ALA A 115 7.09 0.68 9.58
CA ALA A 115 5.82 0.10 9.13
C ALA A 115 6.05 -0.85 7.95
N TRP A 116 5.12 -1.79 7.73
CA TRP A 116 5.05 -2.49 6.45
C TRP A 116 4.14 -1.74 5.48
N ILE A 117 4.40 -1.92 4.19
CA ILE A 117 3.58 -1.39 3.11
C ILE A 117 3.17 -2.52 2.15
N GLY A 118 1.88 -2.57 1.84
CA GLY A 118 1.33 -3.50 0.86
C GLY A 118 0.38 -2.79 -0.09
N TYR A 119 0.27 -3.28 -1.32
CA TYR A 119 -0.58 -2.66 -2.34
C TYR A 119 -1.06 -3.69 -3.37
N TRP A 120 -2.15 -3.34 -4.03
CA TRP A 120 -2.62 -3.99 -5.25
C TRP A 120 -3.23 -2.95 -6.18
N VAL A 121 -3.21 -3.22 -7.48
CA VAL A 121 -3.86 -2.41 -8.52
C VAL A 121 -4.66 -3.31 -9.45
N ALA A 122 -5.71 -2.77 -10.05
CA ALA A 122 -6.47 -3.47 -11.08
C ALA A 122 -5.57 -3.85 -12.26
N SER A 123 -5.84 -4.99 -12.89
CA SER A 123 -5.10 -5.49 -14.06
C SER A 123 -5.09 -4.48 -15.20
N SER A 124 -6.19 -3.76 -15.39
CA SER A 124 -6.40 -2.76 -16.43
C SER A 124 -5.47 -1.54 -16.35
N VAL A 125 -4.83 -1.29 -15.21
CA VAL A 125 -3.91 -0.14 -15.02
C VAL A 125 -2.46 -0.56 -14.82
N THR A 126 -2.15 -1.84 -15.05
CA THR A 126 -0.78 -2.34 -14.95
C THR A 126 0.10 -1.81 -16.10
N GLY A 127 1.43 -1.74 -15.87
CA GLY A 127 2.37 -1.25 -16.88
C GLY A 127 2.46 0.27 -17.01
N GLY A 128 1.42 1.02 -16.61
CA GLY A 128 1.34 2.49 -16.75
C GLY A 128 1.99 3.31 -15.63
N GLY A 129 2.70 2.68 -14.69
CA GLY A 129 3.42 3.37 -13.58
C GLY A 129 2.58 3.60 -12.33
N VAL A 130 1.28 3.22 -12.31
CA VAL A 130 0.33 3.51 -11.23
C VAL A 130 0.82 2.95 -9.88
N ALA A 131 1.15 1.66 -9.81
CA ALA A 131 1.63 1.03 -8.57
C ALA A 131 2.94 1.65 -8.08
N THR A 132 3.86 1.98 -9.00
CA THR A 132 5.14 2.63 -8.66
C THR A 132 4.93 4.03 -8.07
N ALA A 133 4.04 4.83 -8.67
CA ALA A 133 3.69 6.15 -8.15
C ALA A 133 2.99 6.06 -6.78
N ALA A 134 2.03 5.16 -6.64
CA ALA A 134 1.33 4.94 -5.37
C ALA A 134 2.29 4.52 -4.26
N LEU A 135 3.22 3.61 -4.54
CA LEU A 135 4.23 3.17 -3.58
C LEU A 135 5.16 4.32 -3.19
N ALA A 136 5.66 5.10 -4.15
CA ALA A 136 6.53 6.25 -3.87
C ALA A 136 5.83 7.31 -3.02
N LEU A 137 4.58 7.65 -3.34
CA LEU A 137 3.75 8.54 -2.54
C LEU A 137 3.57 8.02 -1.11
N GLY A 138 3.33 6.71 -0.96
CA GLY A 138 3.19 6.07 0.35
C GLY A 138 4.48 6.10 1.17
N VAL A 139 5.63 5.85 0.55
CA VAL A 139 6.96 5.93 1.19
C VAL A 139 7.26 7.35 1.66
N ASP A 140 7.07 8.35 0.79
CA ASP A 140 7.30 9.76 1.16
C ASP A 140 6.36 10.20 2.30
N HIS A 141 5.12 9.70 2.30
CA HIS A 141 4.18 9.94 3.40
C HIS A 141 4.65 9.31 4.71
N CYS A 142 5.23 8.10 4.67
CA CYS A 142 5.80 7.45 5.84
C CYS A 142 6.97 8.25 6.42
N PHE A 143 7.89 8.71 5.60
CA PHE A 143 9.10 9.42 6.05
C PHE A 143 8.84 10.89 6.43
N GLY A 144 7.88 11.54 5.77
CA GLY A 144 7.47 12.91 6.07
C GLY A 144 6.43 12.99 7.20
N PRO A 145 5.12 13.10 6.88
CA PRO A 145 4.07 13.34 7.90
C PRO A 145 4.01 12.31 9.01
N VAL A 146 4.30 11.03 8.71
CA VAL A 146 4.25 9.93 9.69
C VAL A 146 5.53 9.85 10.52
N SER A 147 6.65 10.44 10.04
CA SER A 147 7.96 10.49 10.70
C SER A 147 8.53 9.11 11.03
N LEU A 148 8.36 8.14 10.13
CA LEU A 148 9.00 6.84 10.24
C LEU A 148 10.45 6.92 9.74
N HIS A 149 11.23 5.91 10.13
CA HIS A 149 12.62 5.74 9.70
C HIS A 149 12.75 4.65 8.62
N ARG A 150 11.86 3.63 8.68
CA ARG A 150 11.94 2.44 7.86
C ARG A 150 10.56 2.05 7.31
N VAL A 151 10.52 1.66 6.05
CA VAL A 151 9.37 1.01 5.42
C VAL A 151 9.81 -0.32 4.85
N GLU A 152 9.06 -1.38 5.13
CA GLU A 152 9.34 -2.71 4.64
C GLU A 152 8.15 -3.32 3.90
N ALA A 153 8.42 -4.28 3.05
CA ALA A 153 7.41 -5.08 2.37
C ALA A 153 7.88 -6.53 2.27
N THR A 154 6.93 -7.44 2.15
CA THR A 154 7.22 -8.82 1.80
C THR A 154 6.62 -9.13 0.44
N VAL A 155 7.35 -9.84 -0.41
CA VAL A 155 6.93 -10.18 -1.76
C VAL A 155 7.36 -11.59 -2.10
N ARG A 156 6.49 -12.37 -2.74
CA ARG A 156 6.88 -13.70 -3.23
C ARG A 156 7.99 -13.57 -4.28
N PRO A 157 9.03 -14.45 -4.25
CA PRO A 157 10.11 -14.44 -5.25
C PRO A 157 9.60 -14.49 -6.70
N GLU A 158 8.48 -15.18 -6.94
CA GLU A 158 7.86 -15.34 -8.26
C GLU A 158 7.09 -14.10 -8.73
N ASN A 159 6.73 -13.17 -7.83
CA ASN A 159 6.01 -11.94 -8.18
C ASN A 159 6.95 -10.90 -8.80
N ALA A 160 7.40 -11.17 -10.03
CA ALA A 160 8.33 -10.31 -10.75
C ALA A 160 7.79 -8.87 -10.92
N ALA A 161 6.47 -8.72 -11.10
CA ALA A 161 5.84 -7.42 -11.26
C ALA A 161 5.97 -6.55 -9.98
N SER A 162 5.62 -7.11 -8.82
CA SER A 162 5.75 -6.38 -7.54
C SER A 162 7.22 -6.13 -7.18
N ARG A 163 8.11 -7.09 -7.40
CA ARG A 163 9.56 -6.90 -7.22
C ARG A 163 10.10 -5.74 -8.06
N ALA A 164 9.70 -5.65 -9.32
CA ALA A 164 10.08 -4.54 -10.19
C ALA A 164 9.55 -3.18 -9.72
N VAL A 165 8.33 -3.12 -9.16
CA VAL A 165 7.77 -1.90 -8.57
C VAL A 165 8.58 -1.48 -7.34
N LEU A 166 8.85 -2.40 -6.42
CA LEU A 166 9.64 -2.17 -5.21
C LEU A 166 11.06 -1.67 -5.53
N ALA A 167 11.75 -2.33 -6.46
CA ALA A 167 13.08 -1.93 -6.89
C ALA A 167 13.12 -0.54 -7.56
N LYS A 168 12.08 -0.17 -8.33
CA LYS A 168 11.97 1.18 -8.94
C LYS A 168 11.88 2.29 -7.91
N VAL A 169 11.26 2.03 -6.77
CA VAL A 169 11.12 2.99 -5.67
C VAL A 169 12.36 3.03 -4.79
N GLY A 170 13.20 1.99 -4.82
CA GLY A 170 14.47 1.94 -4.10
C GLY A 170 14.52 0.92 -2.97
N PHE A 171 13.53 0.05 -2.84
CA PHE A 171 13.60 -1.04 -1.86
C PHE A 171 14.74 -2.00 -2.21
N ARG A 172 15.53 -2.39 -1.21
CA ARG A 172 16.55 -3.41 -1.30
C ARG A 172 16.10 -4.70 -0.63
N GLU A 173 16.59 -5.81 -1.11
CA GLU A 173 16.37 -7.12 -0.50
C GLU A 173 17.23 -7.28 0.76
N GLU A 174 16.63 -7.80 1.85
CA GLU A 174 17.30 -8.04 3.12
C GLU A 174 17.36 -9.52 3.50
N GLY A 175 16.51 -10.36 2.90
CA GLY A 175 16.55 -11.78 3.17
C GLY A 175 15.32 -12.54 2.69
N LEU A 176 15.39 -13.86 2.83
CA LEU A 176 14.33 -14.80 2.50
C LEU A 176 13.64 -15.29 3.76
N LEU A 177 12.36 -15.00 3.87
CA LEU A 177 11.46 -15.50 4.91
C LEU A 177 10.87 -16.83 4.41
N ARG A 178 11.36 -17.93 4.92
CA ARG A 178 10.92 -19.26 4.48
C ARG A 178 9.56 -19.60 5.07
N ARG A 179 8.63 -20.12 4.24
CA ARG A 179 7.28 -20.54 4.64
C ARG A 179 6.57 -19.48 5.48
N TYR A 180 6.60 -18.26 5.01
CA TYR A 180 6.22 -17.06 5.78
C TYR A 180 4.73 -16.83 5.84
N LEU A 181 4.04 -16.94 4.70
CA LEU A 181 2.58 -16.73 4.61
C LEU A 181 1.92 -17.90 3.89
N ASP A 182 0.74 -18.26 4.34
CA ASP A 182 -0.16 -19.14 3.60
C ASP A 182 -0.77 -18.35 2.44
N VAL A 183 -0.42 -18.74 1.21
CA VAL A 183 -0.91 -18.16 -0.02
C VAL A 183 -1.27 -19.31 -0.95
N ASP A 184 -2.48 -19.29 -1.48
CA ASP A 184 -2.96 -20.31 -2.41
C ASP A 184 -2.81 -21.73 -1.84
N GLY A 185 -3.23 -21.92 -0.58
CA GLY A 185 -3.26 -23.19 0.12
C GLY A 185 -1.89 -23.79 0.50
N ALA A 186 -0.83 -22.98 0.47
CA ALA A 186 0.50 -23.43 0.91
C ALA A 186 1.30 -22.31 1.57
N TRP A 187 2.10 -22.68 2.57
CA TRP A 187 3.09 -21.78 3.18
C TRP A 187 4.18 -21.44 2.15
N ARG A 188 4.22 -20.19 1.73
CA ARG A 188 5.11 -19.69 0.67
C ARG A 188 6.25 -18.85 1.23
N ASP A 189 7.39 -18.96 0.57
CA ASP A 189 8.55 -18.11 0.85
C ASP A 189 8.27 -16.68 0.38
N HIS A 190 8.81 -15.69 1.12
CA HIS A 190 8.74 -14.28 0.77
C HIS A 190 10.11 -13.64 0.91
N LEU A 191 10.47 -12.78 0.00
CA LEU A 191 11.58 -11.85 0.17
C LEU A 191 11.14 -10.73 1.11
N LEU A 192 11.95 -10.47 2.13
CA LEU A 192 11.86 -9.23 2.90
C LEU A 192 12.63 -8.16 2.15
N VAL A 193 11.97 -7.08 1.82
CA VAL A 193 12.56 -5.90 1.20
C VAL A 193 12.28 -4.67 2.04
N ALA A 194 13.20 -3.72 2.08
CA ALA A 194 13.06 -2.53 2.90
C ALA A 194 13.73 -1.32 2.26
N ILE A 195 13.35 -0.15 2.78
CA ILE A 195 13.95 1.14 2.47
C ILE A 195 13.98 1.98 3.74
N THR A 196 15.06 2.71 3.98
CA THR A 196 15.19 3.65 5.09
C THR A 196 15.30 5.08 4.57
N VAL A 197 15.07 6.05 5.46
CA VAL A 197 15.08 7.46 5.10
C VAL A 197 16.44 7.92 4.55
N GLU A 198 17.54 7.33 5.02
CA GLU A 198 18.91 7.65 4.60
C GLU A 198 19.23 7.17 3.17
N GLU A 199 18.45 6.21 2.65
CA GLU A 199 18.65 5.65 1.30
C GLU A 199 17.95 6.47 0.22
N ILE A 200 17.18 7.50 0.60
CA ILE A 200 16.44 8.34 -0.32
C ILE A 200 17.09 9.72 -0.42
N ASP A 201 17.58 10.06 -1.60
CA ASP A 201 18.05 11.41 -1.90
C ASP A 201 16.84 12.34 -2.20
N GLY A 202 16.46 13.11 -1.21
CA GLY A 202 15.28 14.00 -1.24
C GLY A 202 13.98 13.24 -0.96
N SER A 203 13.35 12.64 -1.96
CA SER A 203 12.14 11.84 -1.81
C SER A 203 12.04 10.72 -2.86
N ALA A 204 11.24 9.69 -2.59
CA ALA A 204 10.98 8.62 -3.55
C ALA A 204 10.31 9.17 -4.83
N VAL A 205 9.37 10.10 -4.67
CA VAL A 205 8.72 10.79 -5.80
C VAL A 205 9.75 11.60 -6.60
N SER A 206 10.61 12.41 -5.95
CA SER A 206 11.65 13.18 -6.65
C SER A 206 12.60 12.29 -7.44
N THR A 207 12.91 11.11 -6.92
CA THR A 207 13.72 10.11 -7.62
C THR A 207 13.02 9.57 -8.87
N LEU A 208 11.72 9.30 -8.82
CA LEU A 208 10.94 8.90 -10.00
C LEU A 208 10.91 10.03 -11.05
N VAL A 209 10.74 11.28 -10.63
CA VAL A 209 10.73 12.44 -11.53
C VAL A 209 12.08 12.60 -12.21
N ARG A 210 13.18 12.56 -11.47
CA ARG A 210 14.55 12.63 -12.04
C ARG A 210 14.82 11.51 -13.06
N ARG A 211 14.20 10.34 -12.86
CA ARG A 211 14.33 9.19 -13.79
C ARG A 211 13.35 9.24 -14.96
N GLY A 212 12.58 10.32 -15.13
CA GLY A 212 11.58 10.46 -16.19
C GLY A 212 10.39 9.49 -16.10
N ARG A 213 10.13 8.93 -14.91
CA ARG A 213 9.05 7.95 -14.69
C ARG A 213 7.78 8.58 -14.17
N ALA A 214 7.85 9.81 -13.72
CA ALA A 214 6.74 10.60 -13.21
C ALA A 214 7.00 12.09 -13.42
N ALA A 215 5.97 12.91 -13.28
CA ALA A 215 6.06 14.37 -13.24
C ALA A 215 5.18 14.91 -12.11
N TRP A 216 5.56 16.05 -11.56
CA TRP A 216 4.71 16.79 -10.63
C TRP A 216 3.43 17.24 -11.35
N ALA A 217 2.30 17.29 -10.60
CA ALA A 217 1.00 17.73 -11.11
C ALA A 217 0.88 19.24 -11.11
#